data_95975fec15466df6cc84515b86cb4dc1
#
_entry.id   95975fec15466df6cc84515b86cb4dc1
#
_cell.length_a   1.000
_cell.length_b   1.000
_cell.length_c   1.000
_cell.angle_alpha   90.00
_cell.angle_beta   90.00
_cell.angle_gamma   90.00
#
_symmetry.space_group_name_H-M   'P 1'
#
loop_
_entity.id
_entity.type
_entity.pdbx_description
1 polymer ?
#
loop_
_entity_poly.entity_id
_entity_poly.type
_entity_poly.pdbx_seq_one_letter_code
_entity_poly.pdbx_strand_id
1 'polypeptide(L)'
;HRIAEILSQTLKGQPFDLILTGVQAEDDGWGQVGGALAQMLGLPHAAIVNHIEITGDRASVRRELEGGIEEAVEVKLPAVLTIQTGINEPKYVSLAAILEAEEKEMEEVALEKLGLTPNQPLEATVDQVFFPPVGKMAEILKGNPEEVVGKLTEILKKKRGS
;
A
#
# COMPACT_ATOMS: atom_id res chain seq x y z
N HIS A 1 7.46 2.03 -11.04
CA HIS A 1 8.91 2.26 -11.02
C HIS A 1 9.26 3.76 -11.08
N ARG A 2 8.73 4.50 -12.07
CA ARG A 2 9.02 5.93 -12.26
C ARG A 2 8.68 6.81 -11.05
N ILE A 3 7.56 6.54 -10.36
CA ILE A 3 7.17 7.26 -9.15
C ILE A 3 8.22 7.09 -8.05
N ALA A 4 8.69 5.85 -7.83
CA ALA A 4 9.73 5.58 -6.84
C ALA A 4 11.05 6.28 -7.18
N GLU A 5 11.41 6.36 -8.47
CA GLU A 5 12.58 7.08 -8.95
C GLU A 5 12.48 8.58 -8.65
N ILE A 6 11.37 9.21 -9.00
CA ILE A 6 11.12 10.65 -8.73
C ILE A 6 11.21 10.90 -7.21
N LEU A 7 10.52 10.09 -6.39
CA LEU A 7 10.55 10.22 -4.94
C LEU A 7 11.97 10.05 -4.39
N SER A 8 12.73 9.07 -4.89
CA SER A 8 14.10 8.84 -4.44
C SER A 8 15.02 10.02 -4.71
N GLN A 9 14.91 10.65 -5.89
CA GLN A 9 15.69 11.86 -6.22
C GLN A 9 15.26 13.07 -5.41
N THR A 10 13.97 13.22 -5.14
CA THR A 10 13.43 14.31 -4.31
C THR A 10 13.91 14.19 -2.85
N LEU A 11 13.98 12.98 -2.31
CA LEU A 11 14.37 12.72 -0.92
C LEU A 11 15.89 12.65 -0.72
N LYS A 12 16.65 12.53 -1.79
CA LYS A 12 18.11 12.38 -1.72
C LYS A 12 18.77 13.60 -1.08
N GLY A 13 19.49 13.36 0.01
CA GLY A 13 20.18 14.43 0.76
C GLY A 13 19.29 15.19 1.73
N GLN A 14 18.01 14.87 1.84
CA GLN A 14 17.14 15.43 2.89
C GLN A 14 17.31 14.65 4.19
N PRO A 15 17.26 15.32 5.37
CA PRO A 15 17.29 14.65 6.66
C PRO A 15 15.92 14.01 6.95
N PHE A 16 15.88 12.70 7.16
CA PHE A 16 14.71 11.96 7.64
C PHE A 16 15.17 10.72 8.40
N ASP A 17 14.36 10.29 9.35
CA ASP A 17 14.56 9.06 10.10
C ASP A 17 13.62 7.94 9.62
N LEU A 18 12.47 8.32 9.06
CA LEU A 18 11.45 7.38 8.64
C LEU A 18 10.67 7.90 7.43
N ILE A 19 10.48 7.02 6.44
CA ILE A 19 9.62 7.28 5.29
C ILE A 19 8.43 6.32 5.38
N LEU A 20 7.21 6.85 5.37
CA LEU A 20 5.97 6.09 5.34
C LEU A 20 5.32 6.20 3.97
N THR A 21 4.96 5.09 3.39
CA THR A 21 4.17 5.01 2.15
C THR A 21 2.93 4.15 2.37
N GLY A 22 1.93 4.24 1.50
CA GLY A 22 0.87 3.26 1.44
C GLY A 22 1.37 1.91 0.93
N VAL A 23 0.63 0.83 1.22
CA VAL A 23 0.96 -0.52 0.72
C VAL A 23 0.80 -0.58 -0.79
N GLN A 24 -0.33 -0.14 -1.31
CA GLN A 24 -0.66 -0.21 -2.73
C GLN A 24 -1.71 0.83 -3.11
N ALA A 25 -1.75 1.22 -4.38
CA ALA A 25 -2.81 2.03 -4.95
C ALA A 25 -3.99 1.13 -5.37
N GLU A 26 -5.23 1.66 -5.34
CA GLU A 26 -6.43 0.89 -5.71
C GLU A 26 -6.56 0.65 -7.21
N ASP A 27 -5.99 1.54 -8.02
CA ASP A 27 -6.11 1.51 -9.48
C ASP A 27 -5.26 0.39 -10.11
N ASP A 28 -4.01 0.25 -9.72
CA ASP A 28 -3.10 -0.74 -10.29
C ASP A 28 -2.79 -1.93 -9.35
N GLY A 29 -2.91 -1.74 -8.05
CA GLY A 29 -2.70 -2.79 -7.04
C GLY A 29 -1.29 -3.38 -6.97
N TRP A 30 -0.29 -2.74 -7.59
CA TRP A 30 1.06 -3.33 -7.72
C TRP A 30 1.86 -3.35 -6.43
N GLY A 31 1.62 -2.41 -5.51
CA GLY A 31 2.28 -2.38 -4.21
C GLY A 31 3.81 -2.23 -4.24
N GLN A 32 4.36 -1.67 -5.31
CA GLN A 32 5.82 -1.68 -5.57
C GLN A 32 6.54 -0.41 -5.13
N VAL A 33 5.84 0.71 -4.98
CA VAL A 33 6.47 2.03 -4.80
C VAL A 33 7.36 2.08 -3.56
N GLY A 34 6.85 1.64 -2.41
CA GLY A 34 7.61 1.70 -1.14
C GLY A 34 8.86 0.83 -1.15
N GLY A 35 8.75 -0.43 -1.63
CA GLY A 35 9.90 -1.34 -1.73
C GLY A 35 10.95 -0.86 -2.74
N ALA A 36 10.52 -0.36 -3.91
CA ALA A 36 11.42 0.21 -4.90
C ALA A 36 12.13 1.48 -4.38
N LEU A 37 11.40 2.34 -3.67
CA LEU A 37 11.95 3.54 -3.04
C LEU A 37 13.02 3.19 -2.00
N ALA A 38 12.75 2.21 -1.13
CA ALA A 38 13.70 1.72 -0.14
C ALA A 38 14.99 1.22 -0.80
N GLN A 39 14.87 0.41 -1.85
CA GLN A 39 16.00 -0.10 -2.59
C GLN A 39 16.83 1.02 -3.25
N MET A 40 16.16 2.01 -3.86
CA MET A 40 16.84 3.15 -4.50
C MET A 40 17.57 4.06 -3.50
N LEU A 41 17.06 4.16 -2.27
CA LEU A 41 17.69 4.93 -1.18
C LEU A 41 18.71 4.10 -0.38
N GLY A 42 18.79 2.79 -0.58
CA GLY A 42 19.64 1.88 0.18
C GLY A 42 19.21 1.72 1.63
N LEU A 43 17.90 1.80 1.91
CA LEU A 43 17.33 1.77 3.26
C LEU A 43 16.67 0.44 3.59
N PRO A 44 16.67 0.03 4.87
CA PRO A 44 15.83 -1.06 5.36
C PRO A 44 14.36 -0.84 5.04
N HIS A 45 13.61 -1.92 4.81
CA HIS A 45 12.18 -1.86 4.47
C HIS A 45 11.38 -2.96 5.17
N ALA A 46 10.19 -2.60 5.67
CA ALA A 46 9.15 -3.55 6.04
C ALA A 46 7.83 -3.19 5.36
N ALA A 47 7.14 -4.21 4.83
CA ALA A 47 5.89 -4.03 4.08
C ALA A 47 4.68 -4.48 4.88
N ILE A 48 3.51 -3.88 4.57
CA ILE A 48 2.19 -4.24 5.12
C ILE A 48 2.18 -4.07 6.65
N VAL A 49 2.76 -2.97 7.11
CA VAL A 49 2.90 -2.67 8.54
C VAL A 49 1.59 -2.16 9.11
N ASN A 50 1.09 -2.81 10.14
CA ASN A 50 -0.14 -2.45 10.86
C ASN A 50 0.09 -1.95 12.30
N HIS A 51 1.34 -2.00 12.79
CA HIS A 51 1.72 -1.46 14.10
C HIS A 51 3.18 -1.01 14.11
N ILE A 52 3.47 0.12 14.76
CA ILE A 52 4.82 0.70 14.85
C ILE A 52 5.07 1.22 16.27
N GLU A 53 6.19 0.84 16.84
CA GLU A 53 6.76 1.43 18.06
C GLU A 53 8.21 1.83 17.80
N ILE A 54 8.57 3.09 18.10
CA ILE A 54 9.94 3.59 17.87
C ILE A 54 10.68 3.69 19.20
N THR A 55 11.86 3.07 19.28
CA THR A 55 12.74 3.13 20.43
C THR A 55 14.18 3.37 19.99
N GLY A 56 14.70 4.56 20.28
CA GLY A 56 16.04 4.96 19.84
C GLY A 56 16.19 4.96 18.33
N ASP A 57 17.12 4.16 17.81
CA ASP A 57 17.43 4.02 16.39
C ASP A 57 16.70 2.83 15.71
N ARG A 58 15.64 2.29 16.34
CA ARG A 58 14.91 1.13 15.85
C ARG A 58 13.40 1.35 15.84
N ALA A 59 12.75 0.76 14.89
CA ALA A 59 11.30 0.61 14.83
C ALA A 59 10.95 -0.88 15.04
N SER A 60 10.20 -1.20 16.08
CA SER A 60 9.53 -2.49 16.25
C SER A 60 8.20 -2.42 15.54
N VAL A 61 8.02 -3.25 14.52
CA VAL A 61 6.83 -3.24 13.67
C VAL A 61 6.14 -4.59 13.68
N ARG A 62 4.82 -4.60 13.55
CA ARG A 62 4.05 -5.79 13.18
C ARG A 62 3.59 -5.64 11.74
N ARG A 63 3.75 -6.70 10.98
CA ARG A 63 3.33 -6.79 9.58
C ARG A 63 2.36 -7.94 9.37
N GLU A 64 1.38 -7.72 8.53
CA GLU A 64 0.39 -8.71 8.18
C GLU A 64 0.93 -9.67 7.12
N LEU A 65 0.67 -10.97 7.31
CA LEU A 65 0.97 -12.03 6.35
C LEU A 65 -0.32 -12.74 5.94
N GLU A 66 -0.22 -13.57 4.90
CA GLU A 66 -1.37 -14.37 4.45
C GLU A 66 -1.89 -15.30 5.56
N GLY A 67 -3.21 -15.51 5.58
CA GLY A 67 -3.86 -16.38 6.54
C GLY A 67 -4.11 -15.76 7.92
N GLY A 68 -4.01 -14.44 8.06
CA GLY A 68 -4.26 -13.72 9.33
C GLY A 68 -3.13 -13.87 10.35
N ILE A 69 -1.92 -14.17 9.87
CA ILE A 69 -0.72 -14.25 10.69
C ILE A 69 -0.05 -12.87 10.74
N GLU A 70 0.48 -12.50 11.88
CA GLU A 70 1.33 -11.32 12.05
C GLU A 70 2.77 -11.73 12.34
N GLU A 71 3.70 -10.99 11.78
CA GLU A 71 5.12 -11.12 12.07
C GLU A 71 5.63 -9.86 12.78
N ALA A 72 6.37 -10.05 13.87
CA ALA A 72 7.05 -8.96 14.56
C ALA A 72 8.48 -8.84 14.03
N VAL A 73 8.86 -7.63 13.58
CA VAL A 73 10.16 -7.35 12.97
C VAL A 73 10.77 -6.11 13.60
N GLU A 74 12.06 -6.13 13.86
CA GLU A 74 12.83 -4.92 14.20
C GLU A 74 13.52 -4.37 12.94
N VAL A 75 13.30 -3.08 12.68
CA VAL A 75 13.89 -2.36 11.55
C VAL A 75 14.79 -1.24 12.07
N LYS A 76 16.03 -1.19 11.60
CA LYS A 76 16.97 -0.11 11.94
C LYS A 76 16.61 1.15 11.16
N LEU A 77 16.59 2.29 11.85
CA LEU A 77 16.37 3.61 11.24
C LEU A 77 17.69 4.19 10.66
N PRO A 78 17.65 5.02 9.61
CA PRO A 78 16.46 5.38 8.84
C PRO A 78 15.90 4.22 8.02
N ALA A 79 14.59 4.20 7.80
CA ALA A 79 13.89 3.10 7.13
C ALA A 79 12.70 3.58 6.28
N VAL A 80 12.24 2.73 5.37
CA VAL A 80 10.98 2.89 4.64
C VAL A 80 9.98 1.82 5.11
N LEU A 81 8.78 2.23 5.49
CA LEU A 81 7.71 1.32 5.88
C LEU A 81 6.50 1.52 4.97
N THR A 82 5.93 0.44 4.44
CA THR A 82 4.64 0.52 3.74
C THR A 82 3.52 0.17 4.70
N ILE A 83 2.58 1.10 4.85
CA ILE A 83 1.60 1.12 5.92
C ILE A 83 0.26 0.55 5.46
N GLN A 84 -0.22 -0.45 6.19
CA GLN A 84 -1.54 -1.05 5.99
C GLN A 84 -2.63 -0.11 6.50
N THR A 85 -3.79 -0.15 5.86
CA THR A 85 -4.98 0.56 6.32
C THR A 85 -5.38 0.10 7.72
N GLY A 86 -5.89 1.03 8.54
CA GLY A 86 -6.35 0.71 9.90
C GLY A 86 -5.26 0.74 10.97
N ILE A 87 -4.04 1.15 10.67
CA ILE A 87 -2.96 1.32 11.68
C ILE A 87 -3.38 2.29 12.78
N ASN A 88 -4.16 3.30 12.46
CA ASN A 88 -4.83 4.20 13.42
C ASN A 88 -6.15 4.73 12.84
N GLU A 89 -7.04 5.18 13.72
CA GLU A 89 -8.28 5.80 13.31
C GLU A 89 -8.04 7.19 12.73
N PRO A 90 -8.64 7.53 11.56
CA PRO A 90 -8.56 8.86 10.98
C PRO A 90 -9.13 9.91 11.94
N LYS A 91 -8.40 11.00 12.13
CA LYS A 91 -8.89 12.14 12.92
C LYS A 91 -9.97 12.90 12.15
N TYR A 92 -11.00 13.38 12.88
CA TYR A 92 -11.95 14.31 12.30
C TYR A 92 -11.26 15.61 11.88
N VAL A 93 -11.48 16.03 10.65
CA VAL A 93 -10.90 17.27 10.10
C VAL A 93 -11.95 18.39 10.22
N SER A 94 -11.64 19.43 11.01
CA SER A 94 -12.48 20.62 11.15
C SER A 94 -12.39 21.52 9.91
N LEU A 95 -13.43 22.33 9.66
CA LEU A 95 -13.41 23.32 8.57
C LEU A 95 -12.24 24.29 8.70
N ALA A 96 -11.88 24.72 9.92
CA ALA A 96 -10.72 25.58 10.16
C ALA A 96 -9.42 24.93 9.71
N ALA A 97 -9.24 23.63 9.99
CA ALA A 97 -8.05 22.90 9.56
C ALA A 97 -7.97 22.72 8.03
N ILE A 98 -9.12 22.62 7.35
CA ILE A 98 -9.17 22.58 5.88
C ILE A 98 -8.69 23.92 5.31
N LEU A 99 -9.22 25.04 5.80
CA LEU A 99 -8.84 26.39 5.34
C LEU A 99 -7.35 26.67 5.63
N GLU A 100 -6.86 26.30 6.78
CA GLU A 100 -5.42 26.43 7.10
C GLU A 100 -4.53 25.59 6.18
N ALA A 101 -5.00 24.41 5.76
CA ALA A 101 -4.25 23.56 4.83
C ALA A 101 -4.21 24.17 3.40
N GLU A 102 -5.25 24.87 2.96
CA GLU A 102 -5.29 25.55 1.65
C GLU A 102 -4.29 26.73 1.55
N GLU A 103 -3.93 27.33 2.69
CA GLU A 103 -2.94 28.43 2.74
C GLU A 103 -1.49 27.93 2.73
N LYS A 104 -1.24 26.63 2.86
CA LYS A 104 0.12 26.08 2.86
C LYS A 104 0.75 26.15 1.48
N GLU A 105 1.99 26.63 1.45
CA GLU A 105 2.79 26.66 0.24
C GLU A 105 3.06 25.23 -0.26
N MET A 106 2.86 25.00 -1.55
CA MET A 106 3.16 23.77 -2.25
C MET A 106 4.32 23.99 -3.22
N GLU A 107 5.45 23.32 -2.95
CA GLU A 107 6.63 23.43 -3.81
C GLU A 107 6.44 22.59 -5.08
N GLU A 108 6.65 23.22 -6.25
CA GLU A 108 6.71 22.54 -7.54
C GLU A 108 8.16 22.34 -7.98
N VAL A 109 8.54 21.09 -8.19
CA VAL A 109 9.88 20.71 -8.62
C VAL A 109 9.85 20.13 -10.03
N ALA A 110 10.50 20.78 -10.99
CA ALA A 110 10.62 20.29 -12.35
C ALA A 110 11.51 19.02 -12.40
N LEU A 111 11.15 18.05 -13.26
CA LEU A 111 11.88 16.79 -13.39
C LEU A 111 13.36 16.96 -13.73
N GLU A 112 13.68 17.99 -14.52
CA GLU A 112 15.05 18.32 -14.92
C GLU A 112 15.93 18.70 -13.71
N LYS A 113 15.36 19.34 -12.69
CA LYS A 113 16.07 19.64 -11.43
C LYS A 113 16.43 18.39 -10.64
N LEU A 114 15.67 17.31 -10.83
CA LEU A 114 15.93 15.99 -10.25
C LEU A 114 16.88 15.13 -11.09
N GLY A 115 17.40 15.67 -12.21
CA GLY A 115 18.22 14.93 -13.17
C GLY A 115 17.43 13.90 -13.98
N LEU A 116 16.11 14.04 -14.06
CA LEU A 116 15.21 13.14 -14.77
C LEU A 116 14.69 13.78 -16.04
N THR A 117 14.44 12.97 -17.07
CA THR A 117 13.87 13.44 -18.34
C THR A 117 12.46 12.94 -18.54
N PRO A 118 11.52 13.75 -19.08
CA PRO A 118 10.13 13.34 -19.29
C PRO A 118 9.97 12.12 -20.20
N ASN A 119 10.85 11.96 -21.17
CA ASN A 119 10.76 10.95 -22.23
C ASN A 119 11.64 9.72 -21.97
N GLN A 120 12.06 9.46 -20.73
CA GLN A 120 12.79 8.23 -20.40
C GLN A 120 11.89 7.01 -20.65
N PRO A 121 12.38 5.97 -21.34
CA PRO A 121 11.61 4.77 -21.60
C PRO A 121 11.07 4.15 -20.29
N LEU A 122 9.79 3.81 -20.28
CA LEU A 122 9.20 3.08 -19.18
C LEU A 122 9.50 1.59 -19.36
N GLU A 123 9.82 0.91 -18.27
CA GLU A 123 10.06 -0.54 -18.26
C GLU A 123 8.77 -1.34 -18.51
N ALA A 124 7.62 -0.73 -18.22
CA ALA A 124 6.30 -1.28 -18.48
C ALA A 124 5.38 -0.20 -19.03
N THR A 125 4.60 -0.54 -20.04
CA THR A 125 3.61 0.35 -20.66
C THR A 125 2.23 -0.29 -20.57
N VAL A 126 1.18 0.53 -20.45
CA VAL A 126 -0.21 0.06 -20.54
C VAL A 126 -0.50 -0.30 -22.00
N ASP A 127 -0.74 -1.55 -22.28
CA ASP A 127 -1.12 -2.03 -23.61
C ASP A 127 -2.61 -1.76 -23.89
N GLN A 128 -3.47 -2.16 -22.96
CA GLN A 128 -4.91 -2.02 -23.11
C GLN A 128 -5.62 -1.83 -21.76
N VAL A 129 -6.62 -0.96 -21.74
CA VAL A 129 -7.58 -0.83 -20.64
C VAL A 129 -8.93 -1.34 -21.09
N PHE A 130 -9.53 -2.28 -20.37
CA PHE A 130 -10.81 -2.87 -20.74
C PHE A 130 -11.64 -3.18 -19.49
N PHE A 131 -12.96 -3.25 -19.68
CA PHE A 131 -13.84 -3.77 -18.63
C PHE A 131 -13.64 -5.28 -18.50
N PRO A 132 -13.45 -5.81 -17.28
CA PRO A 132 -13.31 -7.25 -17.11
C PRO A 132 -14.56 -7.96 -17.67
N PRO A 133 -14.38 -9.10 -18.35
CA PRO A 133 -15.53 -9.86 -18.86
C PRO A 133 -16.42 -10.26 -17.67
N VAL A 134 -17.73 -10.19 -17.90
CA VAL A 134 -18.72 -10.59 -16.88
C VAL A 134 -18.49 -12.06 -16.54
N GLY A 135 -17.96 -12.32 -15.37
CA GLY A 135 -17.76 -13.68 -14.85
C GLY A 135 -19.08 -14.35 -14.47
N LYS A 136 -19.02 -15.61 -14.06
CA LYS A 136 -20.19 -16.27 -13.46
C LYS A 136 -20.63 -15.48 -12.23
N MET A 137 -21.88 -15.03 -12.25
CA MET A 137 -22.48 -14.37 -11.08
C MET A 137 -22.56 -15.35 -9.91
N ALA A 138 -22.55 -14.82 -8.70
CA ALA A 138 -22.76 -15.62 -7.50
C ALA A 138 -24.15 -16.29 -7.56
N GLU A 139 -24.19 -17.56 -7.19
CA GLU A 139 -25.44 -18.29 -7.02
C GLU A 139 -26.05 -17.93 -5.66
N ILE A 140 -27.23 -17.33 -5.68
CA ILE A 140 -27.95 -16.97 -4.45
C ILE A 140 -28.78 -18.17 -3.99
N LEU A 141 -28.38 -18.76 -2.86
CA LEU A 141 -29.14 -19.83 -2.24
C LEU A 141 -30.41 -19.26 -1.59
N LYS A 142 -31.58 -19.66 -2.11
CA LYS A 142 -32.89 -19.25 -1.59
C LYS A 142 -33.50 -20.36 -0.74
N GLY A 143 -34.22 -19.99 0.30
CA GLY A 143 -34.93 -20.88 1.23
C GLY A 143 -34.96 -20.34 2.65
N ASN A 144 -35.50 -21.10 3.58
CA ASN A 144 -35.36 -20.80 5.00
C ASN A 144 -33.93 -21.09 5.47
N PRO A 145 -33.52 -20.60 6.65
CA PRO A 145 -32.12 -20.75 7.14
C PRO A 145 -31.64 -22.20 7.15
N GLU A 146 -32.46 -23.16 7.53
CA GLU A 146 -32.10 -24.57 7.62
C GLU A 146 -31.83 -25.17 6.22
N GLU A 147 -32.68 -24.87 5.23
CA GLU A 147 -32.49 -25.29 3.84
C GLU A 147 -31.23 -24.68 3.21
N VAL A 148 -30.95 -23.39 3.49
CA VAL A 148 -29.76 -22.71 2.97
C VAL A 148 -28.50 -23.31 3.57
N VAL A 149 -28.46 -23.57 4.87
CA VAL A 149 -27.35 -24.22 5.56
C VAL A 149 -27.11 -25.63 5.01
N GLY A 150 -28.18 -26.41 4.78
CA GLY A 150 -28.08 -27.73 4.16
C GLY A 150 -27.40 -27.68 2.79
N LYS A 151 -27.93 -26.84 1.88
CA LYS A 151 -27.35 -26.65 0.53
C LYS A 151 -25.90 -26.17 0.57
N LEU A 152 -25.58 -25.20 1.41
CA LEU A 152 -24.21 -24.68 1.55
C LEU A 152 -23.26 -25.79 2.03
N THR A 153 -23.70 -26.58 3.01
CA THR A 153 -22.90 -27.70 3.56
C THR A 153 -22.60 -28.74 2.46
N GLU A 154 -23.57 -29.07 1.61
CA GLU A 154 -23.35 -30.00 0.49
C GLU A 154 -22.35 -29.44 -0.53
N ILE A 155 -22.46 -28.15 -0.90
CA ILE A 155 -21.54 -27.49 -1.81
C ILE A 155 -20.11 -27.52 -1.24
N LEU A 156 -19.93 -27.20 0.03
CA LEU A 156 -18.62 -27.19 0.69
C LEU A 156 -18.01 -28.60 0.77
N LYS A 157 -18.81 -29.62 1.10
CA LYS A 157 -18.35 -31.02 1.12
C LYS A 157 -17.89 -31.47 -0.26
N LYS A 158 -18.63 -31.12 -1.32
CA LYS A 158 -18.29 -31.48 -2.69
C LYS A 158 -16.99 -30.81 -3.15
N LYS A 159 -16.75 -29.54 -2.78
CA LYS A 159 -15.50 -28.83 -3.09
C LYS A 159 -14.30 -29.33 -2.30
N ARG A 160 -14.50 -29.85 -1.07
CA ARG A 160 -13.43 -30.36 -0.22
C ARG A 160 -12.98 -31.77 -0.58
N GLY A 161 -13.81 -32.52 -1.31
CA GLY A 161 -13.50 -33.88 -1.79
C GLY A 161 -12.97 -33.93 -3.22
N SER A 162 -12.70 -32.78 -3.83
CA SER A 162 -12.04 -32.60 -5.13
C SER A 162 -10.65 -32.07 -4.93
#